data_37424df6947983ec4adb7a498a421444
#
_entry.id   37424df6947983ec4adb7a498a421444
#
_cell.length_a   1.000
_cell.length_b   1.000
_cell.length_c   1.000
_cell.angle_alpha   90.00
_cell.angle_beta   90.00
_cell.angle_gamma   90.00
#
_symmetry.space_group_name_H-M   'P 1'
#
loop_
_entity.id
_entity.type
_entity.pdbx_description
1 polymer ?
#
loop_
_entity_poly.entity_id
_entity_poly.type
_entity_poly.pdbx_seq_one_letter_code
_entity_poly.pdbx_strand_id
1 'polypeptide(L)'
;MRKAEAMPQNPTPARRRRALAAAVAGASLVAAPALAVSATAVELPDGSTVSSPQGEVQVQQQFEDGRYFVVLKDQPSVTAPEAGAVPGAAPKAKFDPSHPRVKNYEAKLQRQQAKVAKAHGAKAEISFQRAVNAFVAELTAEEAQAIAKDPAVLGVAPDEQVAPDYSSTEFLGLPGKKGTWKSVYGKAENAGKGVVVGVIDSGIHPDNPFIDGQPVQPLKGKAKVGVPYRTADGQIAVLKADGTTATADCETGPGFPASSCDSKLIGAYAFSDDFERFVPVDERAPEERISPLGVFSHGTHVATTILGNTGVEQTIDGASFGEGAGVAPAAHLISYKICWEDTDPNTGGCYTSASVAAIEQAIENNVDVLNYSISGSNTSIVDPVAMAFKSAAEAGIFVAASGGNSGPGPNTVNHGSPWLTTVAAETFSNELTATVQFSDGTQLRGASSARTGAGPAEVIHASEVAAGDAESARLCLPGGLTE
;
A
#
# COMPACT_ATOMS: atom_id res chain seq x y z
N MET A 1 -7.51 -64.03 -3.35
CA MET A 1 -6.60 -64.19 -4.47
C MET A 1 -7.21 -63.60 -5.72
N ARG A 2 -6.85 -62.42 -6.12
CA ARG A 2 -7.02 -61.85 -7.46
C ARG A 2 -5.78 -61.00 -7.76
N LYS A 3 -5.15 -61.27 -8.89
CA LYS A 3 -3.87 -60.77 -9.37
C LYS A 3 -3.98 -59.27 -9.69
N ALA A 4 -2.97 -58.49 -9.33
CA ALA A 4 -2.73 -57.13 -9.81
C ALA A 4 -2.15 -57.21 -11.22
N GLU A 5 -2.75 -56.51 -12.16
CA GLU A 5 -2.22 -56.26 -13.51
C GLU A 5 -1.42 -54.94 -13.50
N ALA A 6 -0.22 -55.02 -14.08
CA ALA A 6 0.71 -53.90 -14.19
C ALA A 6 0.34 -53.02 -15.40
N MET A 7 0.36 -51.70 -15.23
CA MET A 7 0.28 -50.71 -16.32
C MET A 7 1.62 -50.53 -17.02
N PRO A 8 1.65 -50.29 -18.33
CA PRO A 8 2.88 -50.14 -19.10
C PRO A 8 3.53 -48.78 -18.95
N GLN A 9 4.85 -48.76 -18.87
CA GLN A 9 5.69 -47.57 -18.84
C GLN A 9 5.84 -46.96 -20.25
N ASN A 10 5.68 -45.66 -20.37
CA ASN A 10 5.95 -44.89 -21.59
C ASN A 10 7.44 -44.53 -21.70
N PRO A 11 8.05 -44.56 -22.88
CA PRO A 11 9.47 -44.28 -23.08
C PRO A 11 9.74 -42.77 -23.22
N THR A 12 10.84 -42.34 -22.62
CA THR A 12 11.45 -41.01 -22.70
C THR A 12 11.92 -40.64 -24.11
N PRO A 13 11.71 -39.42 -24.63
CA PRO A 13 12.32 -39.00 -25.90
C PRO A 13 13.73 -38.45 -25.72
N ALA A 14 14.62 -38.89 -26.59
CA ALA A 14 16.03 -38.53 -26.68
C ALA A 14 16.26 -37.07 -27.06
N ARG A 15 17.20 -36.43 -26.37
CA ARG A 15 17.70 -35.08 -26.69
C ARG A 15 18.44 -35.05 -28.03
N ARG A 16 17.96 -34.31 -29.01
CA ARG A 16 18.72 -33.85 -30.18
C ARG A 16 19.31 -32.47 -29.91
N ARG A 17 20.62 -32.40 -29.78
CA ARG A 17 21.41 -31.16 -29.83
C ARG A 17 21.42 -30.64 -31.28
N ARG A 18 20.96 -29.42 -31.54
CA ARG A 18 21.29 -28.66 -32.75
C ARG A 18 22.15 -27.48 -32.35
N ALA A 19 23.37 -27.47 -32.87
CA ALA A 19 24.26 -26.32 -32.86
C ALA A 19 23.72 -25.28 -33.86
N LEU A 20 23.58 -24.01 -33.44
CA LEU A 20 23.38 -22.87 -34.33
C LEU A 20 24.65 -22.01 -34.28
N ALA A 21 25.26 -21.87 -35.45
CA ALA A 21 26.39 -20.97 -35.68
C ALA A 21 25.92 -19.51 -35.64
N ALA A 22 26.66 -18.65 -34.93
CA ALA A 22 26.46 -17.21 -34.90
C ALA A 22 27.09 -16.56 -36.14
N ALA A 23 26.32 -15.87 -36.95
CA ALA A 23 26.79 -14.97 -37.96
C ALA A 23 26.88 -13.53 -37.37
N VAL A 24 28.08 -12.98 -37.39
CA VAL A 24 28.37 -11.58 -37.05
C VAL A 24 28.03 -10.73 -38.28
N ALA A 25 27.02 -9.86 -38.13
CA ALA A 25 26.77 -8.78 -39.11
C ALA A 25 27.07 -7.45 -38.43
N GLY A 26 28.09 -6.76 -38.95
CA GLY A 26 28.44 -5.41 -38.56
C GLY A 26 27.36 -4.41 -39.00
N ALA A 27 26.94 -3.55 -38.09
CA ALA A 27 26.10 -2.39 -38.41
C ALA A 27 26.92 -1.12 -38.31
N SER A 28 26.98 -0.44 -39.41
CA SER A 28 27.62 0.88 -39.60
C SER A 28 26.85 1.96 -38.81
N LEU A 29 27.59 2.81 -38.10
CA LEU A 29 27.05 4.04 -37.50
C LEU A 29 26.62 5.00 -38.63
N VAL A 30 25.36 5.32 -38.70
CA VAL A 30 24.83 6.47 -39.40
C VAL A 30 24.57 7.57 -38.37
N ALA A 31 25.31 8.65 -38.49
CA ALA A 31 25.12 9.87 -37.70
C ALA A 31 23.81 10.56 -38.15
N ALA A 32 22.86 10.69 -37.22
CA ALA A 32 21.69 11.52 -37.41
C ALA A 32 21.95 12.95 -36.91
N PRO A 33 21.40 13.99 -37.58
CA PRO A 33 21.67 15.37 -37.20
C PRO A 33 20.95 15.75 -35.89
N ALA A 34 21.68 16.50 -35.07
CA ALA A 34 21.15 17.07 -33.84
C ALA A 34 20.06 18.11 -34.15
N LEU A 35 18.84 17.83 -33.76
CA LEU A 35 17.76 18.81 -33.64
C LEU A 35 17.97 19.60 -32.35
N ALA A 36 18.23 20.90 -32.49
CA ALA A 36 18.27 21.83 -31.38
C ALA A 36 16.85 22.00 -30.81
N VAL A 37 16.63 21.44 -29.63
CA VAL A 37 15.42 21.70 -28.84
C VAL A 37 15.71 22.89 -27.92
N SER A 38 14.99 23.98 -28.12
CA SER A 38 15.04 25.15 -27.23
C SER A 38 14.51 24.76 -25.84
N ALA A 39 15.32 24.95 -24.81
CA ALA A 39 14.95 24.69 -23.44
C ALA A 39 13.98 25.77 -22.94
N THR A 40 12.81 25.35 -22.50
CA THR A 40 11.92 26.16 -21.67
C THR A 40 12.14 25.77 -20.22
N ALA A 41 12.39 26.75 -19.34
CA ALA A 41 12.45 26.54 -17.92
C ALA A 41 11.06 26.12 -17.41
N VAL A 42 11.01 25.07 -16.57
CA VAL A 42 9.80 24.62 -15.87
C VAL A 42 9.89 25.10 -14.44
N GLU A 43 8.91 25.87 -14.00
CA GLU A 43 8.76 26.33 -12.63
C GLU A 43 7.99 25.27 -11.85
N LEU A 44 8.54 24.83 -10.72
CA LEU A 44 7.93 23.84 -9.83
C LEU A 44 7.01 24.53 -8.82
N PRO A 45 6.05 23.80 -8.19
CA PRO A 45 5.09 24.39 -7.26
C PRO A 45 5.69 25.03 -6.01
N ASP A 46 6.94 24.76 -5.69
CA ASP A 46 7.72 25.32 -4.58
C ASP A 46 8.50 26.60 -4.95
N GLY A 47 8.34 27.10 -6.17
CA GLY A 47 9.01 28.32 -6.66
C GLY A 47 10.43 28.10 -7.17
N SER A 48 10.91 26.83 -7.30
CA SER A 48 12.19 26.51 -7.90
C SER A 48 12.08 26.35 -9.43
N THR A 49 13.16 26.73 -10.19
CA THR A 49 13.22 26.60 -11.64
C THR A 49 14.23 25.56 -12.07
N VAL A 50 13.85 24.65 -12.99
CA VAL A 50 14.75 23.68 -13.62
C VAL A 50 15.09 24.14 -15.03
N SER A 51 16.36 24.39 -15.30
CA SER A 51 16.87 24.67 -16.66
C SER A 51 17.88 23.62 -17.10
N SER A 52 17.69 23.04 -18.26
CA SER A 52 18.62 22.13 -18.98
C SER A 52 18.88 22.67 -20.38
N PRO A 53 19.88 22.34 -21.14
CA PRO A 53 20.79 21.21 -21.14
C PRO A 53 22.24 21.60 -21.32
N GLN A 54 23.14 20.92 -20.70
CA GLN A 54 24.60 21.04 -20.66
C GLN A 54 25.20 21.75 -19.44
N GLY A 55 24.42 21.96 -18.39
CA GLY A 55 24.90 22.39 -17.09
C GLY A 55 24.36 21.41 -16.04
N GLU A 56 25.17 21.13 -15.06
CA GLU A 56 24.77 20.41 -13.84
C GLU A 56 23.47 21.02 -13.32
N VAL A 57 22.45 20.17 -13.10
CA VAL A 57 21.21 20.58 -12.42
C VAL A 57 21.61 20.92 -10.98
N GLN A 58 21.82 22.20 -10.71
CA GLN A 58 21.96 22.67 -9.33
C GLN A 58 20.55 22.88 -8.76
N VAL A 59 19.97 21.82 -8.20
CA VAL A 59 18.91 22.00 -7.23
C VAL A 59 19.56 22.75 -6.07
N GLN A 60 19.10 23.96 -5.76
CA GLN A 60 19.49 24.64 -4.52
C GLN A 60 18.86 23.87 -3.37
N GLN A 61 19.59 22.87 -2.88
CA GLN A 61 19.20 22.11 -1.71
C GLN A 61 19.22 23.07 -0.50
N GLN A 62 18.07 23.28 0.12
CA GLN A 62 18.01 23.96 1.41
C GLN A 62 18.50 22.99 2.47
N PHE A 63 19.50 23.39 3.23
CA PHE A 63 20.01 22.60 4.35
C PHE A 63 19.43 23.15 5.66
N GLU A 64 19.15 22.24 6.58
CA GLU A 64 18.78 22.51 7.96
C GLU A 64 19.89 21.99 8.90
N ASP A 65 19.80 22.30 10.19
CA ASP A 65 20.71 21.70 11.17
C ASP A 65 20.37 20.22 11.34
N GLY A 66 21.38 19.34 11.25
CA GLY A 66 21.12 17.91 11.34
C GLY A 66 22.30 17.04 10.97
N ARG A 67 22.00 15.76 10.83
CA ARG A 67 22.97 14.72 10.50
C ARG A 67 23.01 14.49 8.99
N TYR A 68 24.22 14.44 8.43
CA TYR A 68 24.42 14.38 6.98
C TYR A 68 25.45 13.36 6.54
N PHE A 69 25.18 12.70 5.40
CA PHE A 69 26.17 12.00 4.57
C PHE A 69 26.87 13.00 3.70
N VAL A 70 28.21 13.06 3.80
CA VAL A 70 29.07 13.81 2.91
C VAL A 70 29.82 12.83 2.00
N VAL A 71 29.45 12.79 0.72
CA VAL A 71 30.01 11.89 -0.28
C VAL A 71 31.14 12.59 -1.03
N LEU A 72 32.32 11.97 -1.12
CA LEU A 72 33.50 12.52 -1.80
C LEU A 72 33.61 11.97 -3.23
N LYS A 73 34.32 12.72 -4.12
CA LYS A 73 34.48 12.39 -5.54
C LYS A 73 35.40 11.23 -5.85
N ASP A 74 36.40 10.98 -5.00
CA ASP A 74 37.29 9.82 -5.21
C ASP A 74 36.51 8.52 -5.10
N GLN A 75 36.78 7.57 -6.00
CA GLN A 75 36.06 6.31 -6.04
C GLN A 75 36.25 5.48 -4.76
N PRO A 76 35.24 4.71 -4.30
CA PRO A 76 35.41 3.75 -3.22
C PRO A 76 36.32 2.58 -3.61
N SER A 77 36.91 1.90 -2.63
CA SER A 77 37.96 0.88 -2.89
C SER A 77 37.50 -0.29 -3.75
N VAL A 78 36.23 -0.63 -3.78
CA VAL A 78 35.65 -1.70 -4.64
C VAL A 78 35.79 -1.36 -6.14
N THR A 79 35.72 -0.10 -6.51
CA THR A 79 35.72 0.35 -7.92
C THR A 79 37.00 1.13 -8.30
N ALA A 80 37.83 1.50 -7.33
CA ALA A 80 39.03 2.29 -7.57
C ALA A 80 40.14 1.48 -8.24
N PRO A 81 40.69 1.92 -9.39
CA PRO A 81 41.83 1.25 -10.06
C PRO A 81 43.06 1.18 -9.15
N GLU A 82 43.33 2.18 -8.35
CA GLU A 82 44.47 2.24 -7.40
C GLU A 82 44.37 1.18 -6.31
N ALA A 83 43.14 0.75 -5.95
CA ALA A 83 42.92 -0.37 -5.04
C ALA A 83 43.06 -1.74 -5.75
N GLY A 84 43.22 -1.77 -7.08
CA GLY A 84 43.34 -2.97 -7.89
C GLY A 84 42.07 -3.35 -8.67
N ALA A 85 41.05 -2.50 -8.67
CA ALA A 85 39.87 -2.69 -9.53
C ALA A 85 40.26 -2.46 -11.02
N VAL A 86 39.73 -3.28 -11.92
CA VAL A 86 39.90 -3.13 -13.35
C VAL A 86 38.59 -2.60 -13.96
N PRO A 87 38.51 -1.33 -14.38
CA PRO A 87 37.30 -0.78 -14.97
C PRO A 87 36.88 -1.56 -16.22
N GLY A 88 35.62 -1.93 -16.32
CA GLY A 88 35.03 -2.57 -17.51
C GLY A 88 35.35 -4.07 -17.69
N ALA A 89 36.13 -4.68 -16.85
CA ALA A 89 36.32 -6.14 -16.87
C ALA A 89 35.23 -6.82 -16.02
N ALA A 90 34.61 -7.89 -16.54
CA ALA A 90 33.83 -8.78 -15.70
C ALA A 90 34.71 -9.25 -14.53
N PRO A 91 34.25 -9.26 -13.28
CA PRO A 91 35.07 -9.60 -12.14
C PRO A 91 35.56 -11.04 -12.25
N LYS A 92 36.79 -11.22 -12.70
CA LYS A 92 37.47 -12.53 -12.73
C LYS A 92 38.02 -12.95 -11.37
N ALA A 93 38.16 -12.00 -10.46
CA ALA A 93 38.59 -12.22 -9.09
C ALA A 93 37.61 -11.50 -8.13
N LYS A 94 37.27 -12.18 -7.05
CA LYS A 94 36.47 -11.58 -5.98
C LYS A 94 37.31 -10.51 -5.29
N PHE A 95 36.69 -9.36 -4.97
CA PHE A 95 37.32 -8.29 -4.21
C PHE A 95 37.88 -8.84 -2.87
N ASP A 96 39.16 -8.59 -2.60
CA ASP A 96 39.84 -8.99 -1.38
C ASP A 96 40.07 -7.76 -0.47
N PRO A 97 39.24 -7.56 0.57
CA PRO A 97 39.37 -6.42 1.48
C PRO A 97 40.63 -6.49 2.36
N SER A 98 41.32 -7.64 2.41
CA SER A 98 42.54 -7.83 3.20
C SER A 98 43.79 -7.42 2.43
N HIS A 99 43.71 -7.27 1.11
CA HIS A 99 44.85 -6.96 0.27
C HIS A 99 45.51 -5.63 0.65
N PRO A 100 46.86 -5.56 0.77
CA PRO A 100 47.57 -4.35 1.20
C PRO A 100 47.27 -3.10 0.39
N ARG A 101 47.04 -3.21 -0.95
CA ARG A 101 46.66 -2.07 -1.79
C ARG A 101 45.29 -1.51 -1.40
N VAL A 102 44.34 -2.37 -1.12
CA VAL A 102 42.99 -1.97 -0.69
C VAL A 102 43.07 -1.23 0.64
N LYS A 103 43.75 -1.79 1.63
CA LYS A 103 43.95 -1.16 2.94
C LYS A 103 44.65 0.20 2.86
N ASN A 104 45.69 0.30 2.04
CA ASN A 104 46.41 1.55 1.83
C ASN A 104 45.52 2.62 1.17
N TYR A 105 44.71 2.21 0.22
CA TYR A 105 43.76 3.10 -0.46
C TYR A 105 42.64 3.54 0.49
N GLU A 106 42.05 2.64 1.25
CA GLU A 106 41.04 2.95 2.26
C GLU A 106 41.60 3.95 3.30
N ALA A 107 42.84 3.76 3.75
CA ALA A 107 43.48 4.69 4.64
C ALA A 107 43.73 6.09 4.01
N LYS A 108 43.98 6.14 2.67
CA LYS A 108 44.04 7.42 1.93
C LYS A 108 42.69 8.12 1.95
N LEU A 109 41.59 7.40 1.62
CA LEU A 109 40.24 7.94 1.62
C LEU A 109 39.84 8.46 3.01
N GLN A 110 40.11 7.71 4.06
CA GLN A 110 39.79 8.13 5.41
C GLN A 110 40.51 9.43 5.82
N ARG A 111 41.78 9.60 5.40
CA ARG A 111 42.52 10.86 5.64
C ARG A 111 41.90 12.02 4.85
N GLN A 112 41.42 11.80 3.63
CA GLN A 112 40.73 12.83 2.84
C GLN A 112 39.42 13.25 3.51
N GLN A 113 38.61 12.29 3.95
CA GLN A 113 37.37 12.54 4.68
C GLN A 113 37.63 13.38 5.93
N ALA A 114 38.62 12.98 6.75
CA ALA A 114 38.99 13.73 7.95
C ALA A 114 39.50 15.16 7.62
N LYS A 115 40.18 15.33 6.48
CA LYS A 115 40.65 16.64 6.03
C LYS A 115 39.47 17.54 5.62
N VAL A 116 38.54 17.03 4.87
CA VAL A 116 37.34 17.77 4.45
C VAL A 116 36.51 18.13 5.68
N ALA A 117 36.18 17.18 6.53
CA ALA A 117 35.42 17.43 7.77
C ALA A 117 36.08 18.55 8.59
N LYS A 118 37.39 18.44 8.87
CA LYS A 118 38.14 19.43 9.67
C LYS A 118 38.18 20.81 8.99
N ALA A 119 38.24 20.89 7.67
CA ALA A 119 38.30 22.17 6.94
C ALA A 119 37.01 22.99 7.13
N HIS A 120 35.91 22.33 7.40
CA HIS A 120 34.59 22.92 7.60
C HIS A 120 34.09 22.87 9.06
N GLY A 121 34.97 22.64 10.02
CA GLY A 121 34.60 22.62 11.44
C GLY A 121 33.89 21.35 11.92
N ALA A 122 33.63 20.44 11.01
CA ALA A 122 32.89 19.20 11.29
C ALA A 122 33.78 18.07 11.81
N LYS A 123 33.15 17.09 12.46
CA LYS A 123 33.79 15.86 12.93
C LYS A 123 33.16 14.67 12.22
N ALA A 124 33.94 13.93 11.43
CA ALA A 124 33.47 12.67 10.86
C ALA A 124 33.21 11.65 12.00
N GLU A 125 31.98 11.26 12.17
CA GLU A 125 31.56 10.27 13.18
C GLU A 125 31.67 8.85 12.67
N ILE A 126 31.18 8.63 11.43
CA ILE A 126 31.26 7.37 10.73
C ILE A 126 31.96 7.63 9.41
N SER A 127 32.80 6.70 8.96
CA SER A 127 33.56 6.82 7.71
C SER A 127 33.44 5.55 6.88
N PHE A 128 33.11 5.71 5.59
CA PHE A 128 32.91 4.64 4.61
C PHE A 128 33.94 4.76 3.48
N GLN A 129 34.61 3.66 3.11
CA GLN A 129 35.65 3.67 2.08
C GLN A 129 35.45 2.59 1.01
N ARG A 130 34.56 1.57 1.26
CA ARG A 130 34.45 0.38 0.40
C ARG A 130 33.36 0.51 -0.64
N ALA A 131 32.12 0.64 -0.21
CA ALA A 131 30.97 0.74 -1.08
C ALA A 131 30.71 2.16 -1.58
N VAL A 132 31.02 3.14 -0.73
CA VAL A 132 30.96 4.56 -0.99
C VAL A 132 32.17 5.24 -0.32
N ASN A 133 32.67 6.32 -0.88
CA ASN A 133 33.65 7.19 -0.22
C ASN A 133 32.89 8.35 0.45
N ALA A 134 32.52 8.17 1.73
CA ALA A 134 31.68 9.11 2.44
C ALA A 134 32.00 9.12 3.94
N PHE A 135 31.58 10.19 4.60
CA PHE A 135 31.50 10.24 6.07
C PHE A 135 30.15 10.81 6.52
N VAL A 136 29.78 10.51 7.75
CA VAL A 136 28.61 11.09 8.41
C VAL A 136 29.06 12.05 9.48
N ALA A 137 28.39 13.20 9.58
CA ALA A 137 28.65 14.23 10.58
C ALA A 137 27.37 14.98 10.94
N GLU A 138 27.29 15.46 12.19
CA GLU A 138 26.34 16.51 12.59
C GLU A 138 26.84 17.83 12.02
N LEU A 139 25.97 18.54 11.29
CA LEU A 139 26.27 19.80 10.62
C LEU A 139 25.15 20.80 10.87
N THR A 140 25.54 22.06 11.03
CA THR A 140 24.59 23.16 10.88
C THR A 140 24.24 23.36 9.41
N ALA A 141 23.14 24.03 9.12
CA ALA A 141 22.74 24.40 7.76
C ALA A 141 23.88 25.12 7.00
N GLU A 142 24.60 26.02 7.68
CA GLU A 142 25.74 26.78 7.11
C GLU A 142 26.93 25.85 6.79
N GLU A 143 27.27 24.93 7.69
CA GLU A 143 28.34 23.95 7.47
C GLU A 143 27.99 22.98 6.33
N ALA A 144 26.76 22.46 6.28
CA ALA A 144 26.30 21.60 5.21
C ALA A 144 26.37 22.32 3.84
N GLN A 145 25.94 23.58 3.77
CA GLN A 145 26.03 24.39 2.57
C GLN A 145 27.49 24.70 2.18
N ALA A 146 28.37 24.92 3.14
CA ALA A 146 29.79 25.15 2.89
C ALA A 146 30.49 23.89 2.38
N ILE A 147 30.24 22.74 3.00
CA ILE A 147 30.77 21.43 2.60
C ILE A 147 30.29 21.04 1.19
N ALA A 148 29.02 21.28 0.84
CA ALA A 148 28.47 20.98 -0.46
C ALA A 148 29.19 21.72 -1.62
N LYS A 149 29.86 22.82 -1.32
CA LYS A 149 30.66 23.63 -2.27
C LYS A 149 32.14 23.20 -2.32
N ASP A 150 32.59 22.29 -1.46
CA ASP A 150 33.98 21.82 -1.44
C ASP A 150 34.28 21.04 -2.74
N PRO A 151 35.40 21.37 -3.47
CA PRO A 151 35.73 20.70 -4.72
C PRO A 151 35.97 19.19 -4.61
N ALA A 152 36.28 18.68 -3.41
CA ALA A 152 36.44 17.24 -3.13
C ALA A 152 35.13 16.51 -2.88
N VAL A 153 34.04 17.24 -2.61
CA VAL A 153 32.73 16.69 -2.29
C VAL A 153 31.92 16.47 -3.59
N LEU A 154 31.29 15.31 -3.70
CA LEU A 154 30.36 14.95 -4.74
C LEU A 154 28.95 15.43 -4.41
N GLY A 155 28.52 15.27 -3.17
CA GLY A 155 27.22 15.69 -2.67
C GLY A 155 27.10 15.56 -1.16
N VAL A 156 26.09 16.23 -0.62
CA VAL A 156 25.70 16.19 0.80
C VAL A 156 24.22 15.83 0.85
N ALA A 157 23.87 14.79 1.57
CA ALA A 157 22.49 14.32 1.73
C ALA A 157 22.18 14.11 3.22
N PRO A 158 20.95 14.38 3.67
CA PRO A 158 20.55 14.07 5.04
C PRO A 158 20.79 12.57 5.36
N ASP A 159 21.22 12.28 6.60
CA ASP A 159 21.25 10.92 7.13
C ASP A 159 19.89 10.63 7.76
N GLU A 160 18.93 10.34 6.90
CA GLU A 160 17.55 10.12 7.30
C GLU A 160 17.37 8.73 7.92
N GLN A 161 16.57 8.68 8.97
CA GLN A 161 16.09 7.41 9.50
C GLN A 161 15.01 6.87 8.57
N VAL A 162 15.40 6.01 7.64
CA VAL A 162 14.46 5.27 6.80
C VAL A 162 13.98 4.03 7.54
N ALA A 163 12.66 3.91 7.73
CA ALA A 163 12.05 2.64 8.14
C ALA A 163 12.01 1.70 6.94
N PRO A 164 12.14 0.38 7.14
CA PRO A 164 11.86 -0.57 6.07
C PRO A 164 10.43 -0.38 5.57
N ASP A 165 10.26 -0.24 4.26
CA ASP A 165 8.95 -0.28 3.62
C ASP A 165 8.43 -1.71 3.77
N TYR A 166 7.53 -1.92 4.73
CA TYR A 166 6.92 -3.21 4.99
C TYR A 166 5.41 -3.10 4.92
N SER A 167 4.83 -3.67 3.90
CA SER A 167 3.39 -3.68 3.67
C SER A 167 2.81 -5.09 3.77
N SER A 168 1.51 -5.20 4.05
CA SER A 168 0.81 -6.49 4.04
C SER A 168 0.88 -7.18 2.69
N THR A 169 0.96 -6.44 1.58
CA THR A 169 1.13 -7.01 0.24
C THR A 169 2.50 -7.68 0.06
N GLU A 170 3.57 -7.16 0.68
CA GLU A 170 4.88 -7.80 0.70
C GLU A 170 4.88 -9.06 1.55
N PHE A 171 4.28 -9.01 2.74
CA PHE A 171 4.09 -10.18 3.59
C PHE A 171 3.36 -11.31 2.85
N LEU A 172 2.34 -10.98 2.08
CA LEU A 172 1.58 -11.92 1.25
C LEU A 172 2.33 -12.38 -0.02
N GLY A 173 3.52 -11.86 -0.28
CA GLY A 173 4.31 -12.22 -1.45
C GLY A 173 3.67 -11.78 -2.78
N LEU A 174 2.94 -10.67 -2.79
CA LEU A 174 2.26 -10.19 -4.00
C LEU A 174 3.20 -9.44 -4.95
N PRO A 175 4.04 -8.46 -4.51
CA PRO A 175 4.94 -7.69 -5.36
C PRO A 175 6.24 -8.44 -5.71
N GLY A 176 7.08 -7.79 -6.53
CA GLY A 176 8.40 -8.30 -6.89
C GLY A 176 8.41 -9.28 -8.07
N LYS A 177 9.61 -9.65 -8.52
CA LYS A 177 9.81 -10.47 -9.75
C LYS A 177 9.21 -11.87 -9.66
N LYS A 178 9.13 -12.44 -8.46
CA LYS A 178 8.57 -13.77 -8.17
C LYS A 178 7.21 -13.70 -7.48
N GLY A 179 6.75 -12.51 -7.13
CA GLY A 179 5.47 -12.29 -6.48
C GLY A 179 4.28 -12.65 -7.39
N THR A 180 3.14 -12.88 -6.77
CA THR A 180 1.91 -13.32 -7.46
C THR A 180 1.48 -12.36 -8.56
N TRP A 181 1.55 -11.05 -8.31
CA TRP A 181 1.18 -10.04 -9.32
C TRP A 181 2.00 -10.17 -10.60
N LYS A 182 3.31 -10.42 -10.48
CA LYS A 182 4.18 -10.57 -11.65
C LYS A 182 4.09 -11.95 -12.28
N SER A 183 4.09 -13.01 -11.47
CA SER A 183 4.17 -14.40 -11.96
C SER A 183 2.86 -14.90 -12.57
N VAL A 184 1.70 -14.44 -12.07
CA VAL A 184 0.36 -14.88 -12.50
C VAL A 184 -0.28 -13.85 -13.44
N TYR A 185 -0.23 -12.57 -13.10
CA TYR A 185 -0.96 -11.51 -13.81
C TYR A 185 -0.06 -10.63 -14.70
N GLY A 186 1.24 -10.83 -14.67
CA GLY A 186 2.23 -10.03 -15.40
C GLY A 186 2.57 -8.71 -14.72
N LYS A 187 1.62 -8.09 -14.02
CA LYS A 187 1.76 -6.86 -13.22
C LYS A 187 0.57 -6.70 -12.26
N ALA A 188 0.71 -5.86 -11.23
CA ALA A 188 -0.34 -5.63 -10.22
C ALA A 188 -1.64 -5.10 -10.83
N GLU A 189 -1.55 -4.16 -11.77
CA GLU A 189 -2.70 -3.52 -12.44
C GLU A 189 -3.49 -4.46 -13.36
N ASN A 190 -3.14 -5.74 -13.41
CA ASN A 190 -3.93 -6.78 -14.07
C ASN A 190 -4.59 -7.74 -13.08
N ALA A 191 -4.18 -7.72 -11.81
CA ALA A 191 -4.75 -8.61 -10.80
C ALA A 191 -6.22 -8.27 -10.53
N GLY A 192 -7.11 -9.24 -10.75
CA GLY A 192 -8.56 -9.06 -10.66
C GLY A 192 -9.24 -8.47 -11.90
N LYS A 193 -8.54 -8.33 -13.03
CA LYS A 193 -9.13 -7.78 -14.25
C LYS A 193 -10.30 -8.61 -14.75
N GLY A 194 -11.47 -7.97 -14.88
CA GLY A 194 -12.70 -8.61 -15.27
C GLY A 194 -13.37 -9.41 -14.15
N VAL A 195 -12.99 -9.13 -12.90
CA VAL A 195 -13.65 -9.61 -11.68
C VAL A 195 -14.45 -8.46 -11.08
N VAL A 196 -15.66 -8.75 -10.63
CA VAL A 196 -16.54 -7.81 -9.91
C VAL A 196 -16.73 -8.32 -8.48
N VAL A 197 -16.39 -7.48 -7.51
CA VAL A 197 -16.50 -7.78 -6.09
C VAL A 197 -17.65 -6.97 -5.49
N GLY A 198 -18.58 -7.64 -4.84
CA GLY A 198 -19.58 -7.04 -3.97
C GLY A 198 -19.04 -6.93 -2.54
N VAL A 199 -19.16 -5.77 -1.92
CA VAL A 199 -18.83 -5.55 -0.50
C VAL A 199 -20.10 -5.14 0.23
N ILE A 200 -20.61 -6.01 1.11
CA ILE A 200 -21.76 -5.74 1.97
C ILE A 200 -21.21 -5.27 3.32
N ASP A 201 -21.41 -3.97 3.64
CA ASP A 201 -20.77 -3.35 4.80
C ASP A 201 -21.43 -2.01 5.18
N SER A 202 -20.69 -1.08 5.77
CA SER A 202 -21.12 0.26 6.20
C SER A 202 -21.13 1.31 5.09
N GLY A 203 -21.05 0.92 3.81
CA GLY A 203 -20.99 1.83 2.67
C GLY A 203 -19.56 2.15 2.22
N ILE A 204 -19.43 3.15 1.35
CA ILE A 204 -18.17 3.49 0.71
C ILE A 204 -17.95 5.01 0.68
N HIS A 205 -16.71 5.44 0.86
CA HIS A 205 -16.29 6.84 0.64
C HIS A 205 -15.69 6.98 -0.76
N PRO A 206 -16.43 7.52 -1.72
CA PRO A 206 -16.03 7.51 -3.14
C PRO A 206 -14.80 8.39 -3.44
N ASP A 207 -14.52 9.40 -2.59
CA ASP A 207 -13.37 10.30 -2.76
C ASP A 207 -12.04 9.70 -2.25
N ASN A 208 -12.05 8.44 -1.78
CA ASN A 208 -10.84 7.78 -1.34
C ASN A 208 -9.95 7.42 -2.54
N PRO A 209 -8.66 7.83 -2.60
CA PRO A 209 -7.78 7.61 -3.74
C PRO A 209 -7.61 6.13 -4.14
N PHE A 210 -7.79 5.21 -3.21
CA PHE A 210 -7.79 3.77 -3.52
C PHE A 210 -9.01 3.32 -4.32
N ILE A 211 -10.10 4.11 -4.33
CA ILE A 211 -11.35 3.79 -5.04
C ILE A 211 -11.54 4.69 -6.27
N ASP A 212 -10.70 5.70 -6.46
CA ASP A 212 -10.80 6.63 -7.58
C ASP A 212 -10.69 5.91 -8.94
N GLY A 213 -11.61 6.22 -9.83
CA GLY A 213 -11.70 5.67 -11.17
C GLY A 213 -11.96 6.75 -12.23
N GLN A 214 -12.09 6.30 -13.47
CA GLN A 214 -12.38 7.21 -14.58
C GLN A 214 -13.88 7.25 -14.87
N PRO A 215 -14.43 8.40 -15.31
CA PRO A 215 -15.83 8.49 -15.71
C PRO A 215 -16.19 7.47 -16.80
N VAL A 216 -17.26 6.70 -16.56
CA VAL A 216 -17.68 5.63 -17.47
C VAL A 216 -18.43 6.21 -18.65
N GLN A 217 -18.03 5.81 -19.85
CA GLN A 217 -18.62 6.24 -21.13
C GLN A 217 -19.60 5.22 -21.70
N PRO A 218 -20.57 5.64 -22.53
CA PRO A 218 -21.40 4.71 -23.28
C PRO A 218 -20.58 3.74 -24.14
N LEU A 219 -21.07 2.51 -24.29
CA LEU A 219 -20.40 1.48 -25.07
C LEU A 219 -20.20 1.90 -26.53
N LYS A 220 -18.96 1.91 -26.97
CA LYS A 220 -18.59 2.10 -28.38
C LYS A 220 -18.02 0.80 -28.93
N GLY A 221 -18.78 0.14 -29.80
CA GLY A 221 -18.37 -1.14 -30.40
C GLY A 221 -18.64 -2.34 -29.49
N LYS A 222 -17.69 -3.29 -29.41
CA LYS A 222 -17.83 -4.49 -28.58
C LYS A 222 -17.28 -4.25 -27.18
N ALA A 223 -17.97 -4.77 -26.17
CA ALA A 223 -17.48 -4.77 -24.78
C ALA A 223 -16.14 -5.52 -24.69
N LYS A 224 -15.25 -5.02 -23.84
CA LYS A 224 -13.95 -5.62 -23.55
C LYS A 224 -13.91 -6.09 -22.10
N VAL A 225 -13.30 -7.24 -21.86
CA VAL A 225 -13.17 -7.79 -20.50
C VAL A 225 -12.52 -6.78 -19.56
N GLY A 226 -13.19 -6.51 -18.42
CA GLY A 226 -12.73 -5.62 -17.37
C GLY A 226 -12.68 -4.14 -17.79
N VAL A 227 -13.50 -3.73 -18.76
CA VAL A 227 -13.64 -2.32 -19.16
C VAL A 227 -15.09 -1.90 -18.95
N PRO A 228 -15.40 -1.08 -17.94
CA PRO A 228 -16.76 -0.61 -17.67
C PRO A 228 -17.32 0.25 -18.80
N TYR A 229 -18.62 0.16 -19.01
CA TYR A 229 -19.35 0.99 -19.96
C TYR A 229 -20.77 1.29 -19.45
N ARG A 230 -21.35 2.43 -19.86
CA ARG A 230 -22.76 2.74 -19.58
C ARG A 230 -23.67 2.06 -20.60
N THR A 231 -24.70 1.42 -20.08
CA THR A 231 -25.80 0.83 -20.84
C THR A 231 -26.77 1.92 -21.29
N ALA A 232 -27.75 1.58 -22.14
CA ALA A 232 -28.73 2.54 -22.66
C ALA A 232 -29.71 3.04 -21.58
N ASP A 233 -29.95 2.25 -20.55
CA ASP A 233 -30.78 2.55 -19.37
C ASP A 233 -30.01 3.23 -18.24
N GLY A 234 -28.71 3.50 -18.43
CA GLY A 234 -27.90 4.31 -17.54
C GLY A 234 -27.08 3.53 -16.51
N GLN A 235 -27.25 2.22 -16.41
CA GLN A 235 -26.45 1.36 -15.53
C GLN A 235 -24.97 1.33 -15.97
N ILE A 236 -24.09 0.93 -15.06
CA ILE A 236 -22.72 0.59 -15.42
C ILE A 236 -22.60 -0.93 -15.56
N ALA A 237 -22.05 -1.36 -16.69
CA ALA A 237 -21.85 -2.76 -17.01
C ALA A 237 -20.37 -3.08 -17.23
N VAL A 238 -19.97 -4.32 -16.89
CA VAL A 238 -18.63 -4.86 -17.10
C VAL A 238 -18.72 -6.26 -17.70
N LEU A 239 -18.09 -6.46 -18.86
CA LEU A 239 -17.87 -7.81 -19.38
C LEU A 239 -16.82 -8.49 -18.51
N LYS A 240 -17.22 -9.58 -17.83
CA LYS A 240 -16.37 -10.32 -16.91
C LYS A 240 -15.39 -11.28 -17.61
N ALA A 241 -14.44 -11.81 -16.86
CA ALA A 241 -13.44 -12.74 -17.38
C ALA A 241 -14.06 -14.09 -17.82
N ASP A 242 -15.18 -14.49 -17.23
CA ASP A 242 -15.95 -15.69 -17.59
C ASP A 242 -16.83 -15.53 -18.83
N GLY A 243 -16.87 -14.31 -19.40
CA GLY A 243 -17.70 -13.98 -20.58
C GLY A 243 -19.13 -13.55 -20.25
N THR A 244 -19.55 -13.56 -19.01
CA THR A 244 -20.82 -12.98 -18.56
C THR A 244 -20.69 -11.48 -18.30
N THR A 245 -21.79 -10.78 -18.02
CA THR A 245 -21.78 -9.34 -17.77
C THR A 245 -22.36 -9.07 -16.39
N ALA A 246 -21.63 -8.29 -15.58
CA ALA A 246 -22.16 -7.68 -14.39
C ALA A 246 -22.74 -6.30 -14.72
N THR A 247 -23.86 -5.94 -14.08
CA THR A 247 -24.52 -4.63 -14.24
C THR A 247 -24.92 -4.09 -12.88
N ALA A 248 -24.79 -2.78 -12.67
CA ALA A 248 -25.17 -2.15 -11.41
C ALA A 248 -25.71 -0.73 -11.62
N ASP A 249 -26.60 -0.33 -10.72
CA ASP A 249 -27.05 1.04 -10.56
C ASP A 249 -26.15 1.81 -9.59
N CYS A 250 -26.11 3.11 -9.75
CA CYS A 250 -25.51 4.03 -8.80
C CYS A 250 -26.64 4.76 -8.08
N GLU A 251 -27.06 4.27 -6.92
CA GLU A 251 -28.01 5.00 -6.10
C GLU A 251 -27.41 6.31 -5.64
N THR A 252 -28.23 7.35 -5.66
CA THR A 252 -27.81 8.70 -5.27
C THR A 252 -28.52 9.14 -3.99
N GLY A 253 -27.85 10.02 -3.25
CA GLY A 253 -28.44 10.59 -2.04
C GLY A 253 -27.54 11.67 -1.46
N PRO A 254 -27.84 12.15 -0.25
CA PRO A 254 -27.04 13.18 0.40
C PRO A 254 -25.57 12.77 0.49
N GLY A 255 -24.67 13.59 -0.07
CA GLY A 255 -23.22 13.32 -0.10
C GLY A 255 -22.77 12.25 -1.10
N PHE A 256 -23.70 11.67 -1.89
CA PHE A 256 -23.39 10.62 -2.87
C PHE A 256 -24.05 10.91 -4.22
N PRO A 257 -23.47 11.77 -5.07
CA PRO A 257 -24.00 12.08 -6.39
C PRO A 257 -23.75 10.94 -7.38
N ALA A 258 -24.41 10.97 -8.54
CA ALA A 258 -24.25 9.96 -9.60
C ALA A 258 -22.80 9.86 -10.15
N SER A 259 -22.00 10.90 -9.97
CA SER A 259 -20.57 10.91 -10.31
C SER A 259 -19.71 10.11 -9.35
N SER A 260 -20.23 9.68 -8.21
CA SER A 260 -19.53 8.81 -7.26
C SER A 260 -19.26 7.42 -7.83
N CYS A 261 -20.06 6.97 -8.82
CA CYS A 261 -19.80 5.73 -9.51
C CYS A 261 -19.05 5.98 -10.82
N ASP A 262 -17.99 5.22 -10.99
CA ASP A 262 -16.99 5.37 -12.04
C ASP A 262 -16.47 4.02 -12.55
N SER A 263 -15.27 3.98 -13.13
CA SER A 263 -14.69 2.75 -13.64
C SER A 263 -14.19 1.81 -12.54
N LYS A 264 -14.07 2.27 -11.29
CA LYS A 264 -13.66 1.46 -10.13
C LYS A 264 -14.87 1.05 -9.29
N LEU A 265 -15.62 2.01 -8.82
CA LEU A 265 -16.90 1.83 -8.13
C LEU A 265 -18.02 1.81 -9.18
N ILE A 266 -18.36 0.64 -9.69
CA ILE A 266 -19.34 0.50 -10.79
C ILE A 266 -20.79 0.49 -10.31
N GLY A 267 -21.05 0.40 -9.01
CA GLY A 267 -22.39 0.43 -8.44
C GLY A 267 -22.37 0.64 -6.94
N ALA A 268 -23.47 1.20 -6.44
CA ALA A 268 -23.64 1.45 -5.01
C ALA A 268 -25.12 1.43 -4.64
N TYR A 269 -25.44 0.79 -3.52
CA TYR A 269 -26.80 0.59 -3.01
C TYR A 269 -26.85 0.89 -1.51
N ALA A 270 -28.02 1.32 -1.03
CA ALA A 270 -28.27 1.62 0.38
C ALA A 270 -29.57 0.97 0.85
N PHE A 271 -29.49 0.08 1.83
CA PHE A 271 -30.62 -0.65 2.39
C PHE A 271 -31.01 -0.02 3.72
N SER A 272 -31.77 1.06 3.69
CA SER A 272 -32.09 1.90 4.86
C SER A 272 -33.44 1.61 5.53
N ASP A 273 -34.30 0.79 4.93
CA ASP A 273 -35.69 0.59 5.36
C ASP A 273 -35.84 0.26 6.87
N ASP A 274 -35.02 -0.65 7.37
CA ASP A 274 -35.05 -1.03 8.79
C ASP A 274 -34.46 0.05 9.69
N PHE A 275 -33.36 0.68 9.27
CA PHE A 275 -32.78 1.80 10.00
C PHE A 275 -33.78 2.97 10.11
N GLU A 276 -34.41 3.32 9.00
CA GLU A 276 -35.40 4.41 8.98
C GLU A 276 -36.65 4.08 9.82
N ARG A 277 -37.01 2.79 9.91
CA ARG A 277 -38.14 2.31 10.68
C ARG A 277 -37.87 2.25 12.17
N PHE A 278 -36.69 1.79 12.58
CA PHE A 278 -36.39 1.44 13.96
C PHE A 278 -35.56 2.48 14.70
N VAL A 279 -34.83 3.35 13.98
CA VAL A 279 -34.03 4.41 14.59
C VAL A 279 -34.69 5.78 14.38
N PRO A 280 -35.18 6.40 15.47
CA PRO A 280 -35.71 7.75 15.42
C PRO A 280 -34.72 8.75 14.83
N VAL A 281 -35.21 9.79 14.15
CA VAL A 281 -34.36 10.75 13.45
C VAL A 281 -33.38 11.47 14.39
N ASP A 282 -33.80 11.75 15.60
CA ASP A 282 -33.03 12.42 16.66
C ASP A 282 -32.00 11.51 17.35
N GLU A 283 -32.08 10.19 17.11
CA GLU A 283 -31.12 9.19 17.59
C GLU A 283 -30.10 8.82 16.50
N ARG A 284 -30.29 9.19 15.24
CA ARG A 284 -29.34 8.95 14.16
C ARG A 284 -28.07 9.77 14.35
N ALA A 285 -26.92 9.18 14.05
CA ALA A 285 -25.67 9.93 14.12
C ALA A 285 -25.74 11.18 13.23
N PRO A 286 -25.25 12.34 13.68
CA PRO A 286 -25.38 13.61 12.95
C PRO A 286 -24.77 13.58 11.55
N GLU A 287 -23.74 12.74 11.37
CA GLU A 287 -23.01 12.56 10.10
C GLU A 287 -23.71 11.54 9.19
N GLU A 288 -24.59 10.68 9.72
CA GLU A 288 -25.22 9.61 8.93
C GLU A 288 -26.12 10.16 7.83
N ARG A 289 -26.09 9.54 6.69
CA ARG A 289 -26.85 9.96 5.50
C ARG A 289 -27.54 8.76 4.87
N ILE A 290 -28.82 8.93 4.53
CA ILE A 290 -29.57 7.91 3.77
C ILE A 290 -29.07 7.93 2.33
N SER A 291 -27.96 7.27 2.12
CA SER A 291 -27.28 7.13 0.84
C SER A 291 -26.19 6.05 0.94
N PRO A 292 -25.58 5.59 -0.14
CA PRO A 292 -24.46 4.64 -0.12
C PRO A 292 -23.19 5.17 0.56
N LEU A 293 -23.13 6.47 0.91
CA LEU A 293 -21.98 7.08 1.58
C LEU A 293 -21.67 6.38 2.91
N GLY A 294 -20.45 5.90 3.03
CA GLY A 294 -19.96 5.32 4.29
C GLY A 294 -19.40 6.41 5.20
N VAL A 295 -20.13 6.78 6.24
CA VAL A 295 -19.62 7.71 7.26
C VAL A 295 -18.73 7.02 8.28
N PHE A 296 -18.95 5.74 8.51
CA PHE A 296 -18.07 4.86 9.23
C PHE A 296 -17.04 4.23 8.25
N SER A 297 -15.76 4.26 8.61
CA SER A 297 -14.66 3.93 7.69
C SER A 297 -14.56 2.44 7.32
N HIS A 298 -15.27 1.53 8.02
CA HIS A 298 -15.08 0.09 7.94
C HIS A 298 -15.27 -0.45 6.51
N GLY A 299 -16.39 -0.17 5.85
CA GLY A 299 -16.65 -0.66 4.49
C GLY A 299 -15.64 -0.13 3.46
N THR A 300 -15.21 1.13 3.60
CA THR A 300 -14.15 1.70 2.76
C THR A 300 -12.82 0.99 2.97
N HIS A 301 -12.44 0.75 4.23
CA HIS A 301 -11.21 0.03 4.57
C HIS A 301 -11.20 -1.40 4.02
N VAL A 302 -12.30 -2.12 4.18
CA VAL A 302 -12.49 -3.48 3.63
C VAL A 302 -12.36 -3.47 2.12
N ALA A 303 -13.09 -2.60 1.42
CA ALA A 303 -13.06 -2.50 -0.05
C ALA A 303 -11.66 -2.15 -0.57
N THR A 304 -10.97 -1.19 0.03
CA THR A 304 -9.62 -0.79 -0.38
C THR A 304 -8.59 -1.88 -0.12
N THR A 305 -8.73 -2.65 0.96
CA THR A 305 -7.88 -3.83 1.23
C THR A 305 -8.04 -4.90 0.15
N ILE A 306 -9.26 -5.15 -0.32
CA ILE A 306 -9.54 -6.15 -1.36
C ILE A 306 -9.02 -5.68 -2.72
N LEU A 307 -9.38 -4.46 -3.15
CA LEU A 307 -9.23 -4.05 -4.54
C LEU A 307 -8.71 -2.63 -4.76
N GLY A 308 -8.19 -1.98 -3.72
CA GLY A 308 -7.66 -0.61 -3.82
C GLY A 308 -6.64 -0.43 -4.93
N ASN A 309 -6.63 0.75 -5.58
CA ASN A 309 -5.70 1.11 -6.64
C ASN A 309 -4.24 0.96 -6.18
N THR A 310 -3.33 0.71 -7.12
CA THR A 310 -1.88 0.66 -6.85
C THR A 310 -1.28 2.07 -6.84
N GLY A 311 -0.14 2.22 -6.14
CA GLY A 311 0.63 3.47 -6.14
C GLY A 311 -0.06 4.61 -5.41
N VAL A 312 -0.93 4.29 -4.46
CA VAL A 312 -1.61 5.30 -3.62
C VAL A 312 -0.76 5.53 -2.38
N GLU A 313 -0.33 6.76 -2.18
CA GLU A 313 0.41 7.16 -0.99
C GLU A 313 -0.46 7.03 0.27
N GLN A 314 0.07 6.33 1.27
CA GLN A 314 -0.58 6.14 2.57
C GLN A 314 -0.02 7.14 3.57
N THR A 315 -0.90 7.94 4.16
CA THR A 315 -0.52 8.91 5.20
C THR A 315 -1.31 8.67 6.47
N ILE A 316 -0.64 8.75 7.62
CA ILE A 316 -1.24 8.74 8.95
C ILE A 316 -0.72 9.97 9.68
N ASP A 317 -1.60 10.83 10.13
CA ASP A 317 -1.27 12.10 10.82
C ASP A 317 -0.23 12.96 10.06
N GLY A 318 -0.35 12.97 8.71
CA GLY A 318 0.55 13.70 7.82
C GLY A 318 1.90 13.05 7.56
N ALA A 319 2.20 11.90 8.17
CA ALA A 319 3.42 11.13 7.89
C ALA A 319 3.17 10.10 6.78
N SER A 320 4.08 10.01 5.79
CA SER A 320 4.02 9.01 4.73
C SER A 320 4.43 7.62 5.25
N PHE A 321 3.67 6.60 4.84
CA PHE A 321 3.95 5.18 5.07
C PHE A 321 4.22 4.43 3.75
N GLY A 322 4.54 5.17 2.70
CA GLY A 322 4.81 4.61 1.37
C GLY A 322 3.54 4.35 0.56
N GLU A 323 3.71 3.77 -0.61
CA GLU A 323 2.62 3.46 -1.53
C GLU A 323 1.92 2.15 -1.13
N GLY A 324 0.59 2.17 -1.16
CA GLY A 324 -0.25 1.01 -0.91
C GLY A 324 -0.97 0.49 -2.14
N ALA A 325 -1.57 -0.68 -1.98
CA ALA A 325 -2.47 -1.28 -2.97
C ALA A 325 -3.38 -2.30 -2.30
N GLY A 326 -4.57 -2.52 -2.85
CA GLY A 326 -5.37 -3.71 -2.54
C GLY A 326 -4.77 -4.97 -3.17
N VAL A 327 -5.28 -6.13 -2.77
CA VAL A 327 -4.80 -7.44 -3.27
C VAL A 327 -5.08 -7.63 -4.76
N ALA A 328 -6.25 -7.16 -5.24
CA ALA A 328 -6.73 -7.29 -6.62
C ALA A 328 -7.07 -5.92 -7.25
N PRO A 329 -6.08 -5.04 -7.49
CA PRO A 329 -6.32 -3.64 -7.85
C PRO A 329 -7.03 -3.41 -9.19
N ALA A 330 -7.12 -4.41 -10.07
CA ALA A 330 -7.86 -4.31 -11.33
C ALA A 330 -9.31 -4.80 -11.25
N ALA A 331 -9.77 -5.26 -10.08
CA ALA A 331 -11.16 -5.62 -9.87
C ALA A 331 -12.06 -4.38 -9.73
N HIS A 332 -13.35 -4.55 -10.02
CA HIS A 332 -14.38 -3.52 -9.89
C HIS A 332 -15.21 -3.76 -8.63
N LEU A 333 -15.68 -2.69 -8.03
CA LEU A 333 -16.45 -2.68 -6.79
C LEU A 333 -17.93 -2.42 -7.05
N ILE A 334 -18.80 -3.18 -6.37
CA ILE A 334 -20.18 -2.78 -6.07
C ILE A 334 -20.32 -2.74 -4.55
N SER A 335 -20.74 -1.61 -4.00
CA SER A 335 -20.92 -1.38 -2.56
C SER A 335 -22.40 -1.54 -2.17
N TYR A 336 -22.66 -2.29 -1.12
CA TYR A 336 -23.98 -2.51 -0.54
C TYR A 336 -23.96 -2.07 0.91
N LYS A 337 -24.51 -0.88 1.20
CA LYS A 337 -24.57 -0.35 2.56
C LYS A 337 -25.76 -0.94 3.30
N ILE A 338 -25.46 -1.67 4.39
CA ILE A 338 -26.48 -2.28 5.25
C ILE A 338 -26.31 -1.88 6.74
N CYS A 339 -25.15 -1.30 7.09
CA CYS A 339 -24.85 -0.89 8.46
C CYS A 339 -24.93 0.63 8.56
N TRP A 340 -25.52 1.09 9.66
CA TRP A 340 -25.92 2.47 9.90
C TRP A 340 -25.51 2.91 11.30
N GLU A 341 -25.12 4.16 11.43
CA GLU A 341 -24.65 4.75 12.68
C GLU A 341 -25.76 5.52 13.39
N ASP A 342 -25.85 5.34 14.68
CA ASP A 342 -26.72 6.12 15.57
C ASP A 342 -25.99 6.53 16.86
N THR A 343 -26.70 7.24 17.73
CA THR A 343 -26.17 7.71 19.01
C THR A 343 -26.49 6.75 20.17
N ASP A 344 -27.35 5.75 19.94
CA ASP A 344 -27.64 4.68 20.91
C ASP A 344 -26.98 3.37 20.46
N PRO A 345 -25.96 2.85 21.19
CA PRO A 345 -25.24 1.64 20.80
C PRO A 345 -26.11 0.37 20.75
N ASN A 346 -27.40 0.47 21.10
CA ASN A 346 -28.31 -0.69 21.09
C ASN A 346 -29.24 -0.71 19.87
N THR A 347 -29.31 0.34 19.06
CA THR A 347 -30.29 0.47 17.97
C THR A 347 -29.68 0.59 16.58
N GLY A 348 -28.48 1.10 16.43
CA GLY A 348 -27.73 1.14 15.17
C GLY A 348 -27.12 -0.21 14.78
N GLY A 349 -26.38 -0.23 13.70
CA GLY A 349 -25.65 -1.38 13.21
C GLY A 349 -26.22 -1.98 11.93
N CYS A 350 -26.09 -3.28 11.75
CA CYS A 350 -26.38 -3.99 10.50
C CYS A 350 -27.59 -4.92 10.66
N TYR A 351 -28.64 -4.70 9.88
CA TYR A 351 -29.87 -5.49 9.98
C TYR A 351 -29.80 -6.76 9.15
N THR A 352 -30.35 -7.87 9.68
CA THR A 352 -30.42 -9.18 9.00
C THR A 352 -31.19 -9.12 7.68
N SER A 353 -32.32 -8.42 7.65
CA SER A 353 -33.16 -8.20 6.47
C SER A 353 -32.44 -7.44 5.39
N ALA A 354 -31.73 -6.36 5.74
CA ALA A 354 -30.87 -5.59 4.84
C ALA A 354 -29.72 -6.45 4.27
N SER A 355 -29.14 -7.32 5.11
CA SER A 355 -28.11 -8.29 4.66
C SER A 355 -28.66 -9.24 3.59
N VAL A 356 -29.85 -9.80 3.81
CA VAL A 356 -30.49 -10.71 2.83
C VAL A 356 -30.81 -9.96 1.54
N ALA A 357 -31.38 -8.75 1.62
CA ALA A 357 -31.70 -7.94 0.45
C ALA A 357 -30.44 -7.56 -0.35
N ALA A 358 -29.35 -7.22 0.33
CA ALA A 358 -28.07 -6.94 -0.31
C ALA A 358 -27.47 -8.16 -1.01
N ILE A 359 -27.63 -9.37 -0.44
CA ILE A 359 -27.19 -10.62 -1.07
C ILE A 359 -28.01 -10.91 -2.33
N GLU A 360 -29.33 -10.72 -2.28
CA GLU A 360 -30.20 -10.87 -3.45
C GLU A 360 -29.79 -9.87 -4.57
N GLN A 361 -29.55 -8.61 -4.22
CA GLN A 361 -29.08 -7.61 -5.16
C GLN A 361 -27.71 -7.97 -5.75
N ALA A 362 -26.79 -8.54 -4.98
CA ALA A 362 -25.49 -8.97 -5.46
C ALA A 362 -25.59 -10.14 -6.47
N ILE A 363 -26.56 -11.05 -6.26
CA ILE A 363 -26.88 -12.13 -7.21
C ILE A 363 -27.43 -11.50 -8.51
N GLU A 364 -28.34 -10.55 -8.42
CA GLU A 364 -28.91 -9.85 -9.59
C GLU A 364 -27.82 -9.08 -10.36
N ASN A 365 -26.92 -8.41 -9.65
CA ASN A 365 -25.80 -7.69 -10.28
C ASN A 365 -24.77 -8.64 -10.93
N ASN A 366 -24.86 -9.95 -10.67
CA ASN A 366 -23.95 -10.99 -11.18
C ASN A 366 -22.49 -10.72 -10.77
N VAL A 367 -22.24 -10.48 -9.47
CA VAL A 367 -20.86 -10.35 -8.93
C VAL A 367 -20.12 -11.70 -8.97
N ASP A 368 -18.80 -11.69 -8.97
CA ASP A 368 -17.98 -12.90 -8.91
C ASP A 368 -17.64 -13.29 -7.46
N VAL A 369 -17.44 -12.28 -6.62
CA VAL A 369 -17.04 -12.42 -5.22
C VAL A 369 -17.94 -11.57 -4.36
N LEU A 370 -18.31 -12.07 -3.21
CA LEU A 370 -19.06 -11.35 -2.19
C LEU A 370 -18.28 -11.37 -0.88
N ASN A 371 -17.97 -10.19 -0.36
CA ASN A 371 -17.33 -10.03 0.94
C ASN A 371 -18.33 -9.55 1.99
N TYR A 372 -18.29 -10.18 3.15
CA TYR A 372 -19.13 -9.88 4.30
C TYR A 372 -18.30 -9.83 5.58
N SER A 373 -17.81 -8.67 5.93
CA SER A 373 -16.96 -8.43 7.11
C SER A 373 -17.80 -8.05 8.34
N ILE A 374 -18.90 -8.73 8.55
CA ILE A 374 -19.87 -8.51 9.63
C ILE A 374 -20.02 -9.80 10.41
N SER A 375 -20.19 -9.71 11.73
CA SER A 375 -20.42 -10.88 12.58
C SER A 375 -21.76 -11.55 12.27
N GLY A 376 -21.82 -12.86 12.46
CA GLY A 376 -23.02 -13.66 12.26
C GLY A 376 -23.24 -14.68 13.36
N SER A 377 -24.05 -15.69 13.09
CA SER A 377 -24.29 -16.75 14.04
C SER A 377 -23.06 -17.63 14.25
N ASN A 378 -22.73 -17.90 15.50
CA ASN A 378 -21.75 -18.92 15.91
C ASN A 378 -22.45 -20.23 16.41
N THR A 379 -23.77 -20.28 16.37
CA THR A 379 -24.60 -21.43 16.90
C THR A 379 -25.48 -22.06 15.83
N SER A 380 -25.71 -21.37 14.70
CA SER A 380 -26.56 -21.86 13.62
C SER A 380 -25.90 -21.70 12.26
N ILE A 381 -26.01 -22.74 11.45
CA ILE A 381 -25.55 -22.71 10.02
C ILE A 381 -26.73 -22.51 9.07
N VAL A 382 -27.96 -22.34 9.60
CA VAL A 382 -29.20 -22.21 8.82
C VAL A 382 -29.96 -20.94 9.20
N ASP A 383 -29.27 -19.89 9.62
CA ASP A 383 -29.86 -18.57 9.77
C ASP A 383 -30.18 -17.93 8.41
N PRO A 384 -31.02 -16.88 8.31
CA PRO A 384 -31.44 -16.30 7.04
C PRO A 384 -30.29 -15.81 6.17
N VAL A 385 -29.25 -15.21 6.76
CA VAL A 385 -28.07 -14.71 6.03
C VAL A 385 -27.25 -15.89 5.49
N ALA A 386 -27.02 -16.93 6.30
CA ALA A 386 -26.33 -18.13 5.86
C ALA A 386 -27.07 -18.82 4.70
N MET A 387 -28.40 -18.85 4.73
CA MET A 387 -29.20 -19.42 3.64
C MET A 387 -29.16 -18.56 2.35
N ALA A 388 -29.16 -17.25 2.48
CA ALA A 388 -28.95 -16.35 1.34
C ALA A 388 -27.57 -16.53 0.72
N PHE A 389 -26.52 -16.69 1.53
CA PHE A 389 -25.17 -17.02 1.04
C PHE A 389 -25.10 -18.37 0.35
N LYS A 390 -25.90 -19.35 0.81
CA LYS A 390 -26.02 -20.63 0.08
C LYS A 390 -26.51 -20.41 -1.36
N SER A 391 -27.55 -19.59 -1.52
CA SER A 391 -28.10 -19.26 -2.83
C SER A 391 -27.09 -18.50 -3.70
N ALA A 392 -26.33 -17.56 -3.12
CA ALA A 392 -25.24 -16.86 -3.81
C ALA A 392 -24.15 -17.84 -4.28
N ALA A 393 -23.73 -18.77 -3.42
CA ALA A 393 -22.74 -19.80 -3.78
C ALA A 393 -23.25 -20.75 -4.87
N GLU A 394 -24.55 -21.14 -4.82
CA GLU A 394 -25.20 -21.93 -5.86
C GLU A 394 -25.32 -21.17 -7.19
N ALA A 395 -25.41 -19.84 -7.14
CA ALA A 395 -25.33 -18.96 -8.32
C ALA A 395 -23.89 -18.80 -8.87
N GLY A 396 -22.89 -19.40 -8.23
CA GLY A 396 -21.50 -19.35 -8.67
C GLY A 396 -20.66 -18.20 -8.07
N ILE A 397 -21.18 -17.49 -7.07
CA ILE A 397 -20.51 -16.40 -6.39
C ILE A 397 -19.61 -16.98 -5.30
N PHE A 398 -18.34 -16.57 -5.25
CA PHE A 398 -17.43 -16.90 -4.14
C PHE A 398 -17.77 -16.01 -2.94
N VAL A 399 -18.18 -16.63 -1.82
CA VAL A 399 -18.55 -15.89 -0.60
C VAL A 399 -17.43 -15.99 0.43
N ALA A 400 -16.90 -14.84 0.86
CA ALA A 400 -15.97 -14.70 1.97
C ALA A 400 -16.65 -13.95 3.11
N ALA A 401 -16.69 -14.58 4.30
CA ALA A 401 -17.29 -13.99 5.49
C ALA A 401 -16.31 -13.97 6.67
N SER A 402 -16.47 -12.99 7.55
CA SER A 402 -15.64 -12.83 8.75
C SER A 402 -15.88 -13.99 9.74
N GLY A 403 -14.81 -14.49 10.35
CA GLY A 403 -14.87 -15.40 11.49
C GLY A 403 -15.34 -14.74 12.79
N GLY A 404 -15.55 -13.42 12.78
CA GLY A 404 -15.97 -12.62 13.95
C GLY A 404 -14.79 -12.20 14.84
N ASN A 405 -15.11 -11.43 15.88
CA ASN A 405 -14.15 -10.80 16.79
C ASN A 405 -14.21 -11.37 18.23
N SER A 406 -14.92 -12.48 18.45
CA SER A 406 -15.17 -13.04 19.79
C SER A 406 -14.10 -14.03 20.27
N GLY A 407 -13.05 -14.27 19.48
CA GLY A 407 -11.92 -15.14 19.83
C GLY A 407 -11.08 -14.59 21.00
N PRO A 408 -10.06 -15.36 21.48
CA PRO A 408 -9.58 -16.66 20.98
C PRO A 408 -10.24 -17.90 21.65
N GLY A 409 -11.33 -17.74 22.37
CA GLY A 409 -12.01 -18.84 23.07
C GLY A 409 -12.60 -19.89 22.12
N PRO A 410 -12.99 -21.08 22.62
CA PRO A 410 -13.66 -22.07 21.80
C PRO A 410 -15.08 -21.63 21.43
N ASN A 411 -15.60 -22.10 20.30
CA ASN A 411 -16.94 -21.83 19.78
C ASN A 411 -17.24 -20.34 19.49
N THR A 412 -16.26 -19.58 19.10
CA THR A 412 -16.40 -18.14 18.82
C THR A 412 -16.41 -17.80 17.33
N VAL A 413 -16.19 -18.80 16.45
CA VAL A 413 -16.20 -18.60 15.00
C VAL A 413 -17.62 -18.41 14.50
N ASN A 414 -17.86 -17.29 13.81
CA ASN A 414 -19.10 -17.00 13.10
C ASN A 414 -19.09 -17.63 11.70
N HIS A 415 -20.24 -17.67 11.05
CA HIS A 415 -20.40 -18.11 9.66
C HIS A 415 -19.80 -19.49 9.36
N GLY A 416 -20.05 -20.49 10.22
CA GLY A 416 -19.54 -21.86 10.09
C GLY A 416 -20.18 -22.70 8.97
N SER A 417 -20.88 -22.12 8.00
CA SER A 417 -21.58 -22.83 6.94
C SER A 417 -20.63 -23.36 5.87
N PRO A 418 -20.85 -24.58 5.33
CA PRO A 418 -19.88 -25.23 4.42
C PRO A 418 -19.87 -24.68 3.00
N TRP A 419 -20.79 -23.78 2.63
CA TRP A 419 -20.90 -23.17 1.31
C TRP A 419 -20.23 -21.79 1.17
N LEU A 420 -19.55 -21.33 2.21
CA LEU A 420 -18.81 -20.07 2.21
C LEU A 420 -17.41 -20.27 2.79
N THR A 421 -16.54 -19.29 2.58
CA THR A 421 -15.20 -19.26 3.17
C THR A 421 -15.19 -18.34 4.37
N THR A 422 -15.02 -18.92 5.56
CA THR A 422 -14.89 -18.16 6.81
C THR A 422 -13.44 -17.78 7.04
N VAL A 423 -13.17 -16.50 7.24
CA VAL A 423 -11.83 -15.94 7.35
C VAL A 423 -11.63 -15.33 8.73
N ALA A 424 -10.60 -15.79 9.43
CA ALA A 424 -10.16 -15.22 10.70
C ALA A 424 -9.20 -14.04 10.45
N ALA A 425 -9.16 -13.09 11.41
CA ALA A 425 -8.16 -12.05 11.43
C ALA A 425 -6.87 -12.56 12.07
N GLU A 426 -5.72 -12.13 11.52
CA GLU A 426 -4.42 -12.33 12.16
C GLU A 426 -3.54 -11.08 11.98
N THR A 427 -2.49 -10.99 12.78
CA THR A 427 -1.43 -10.00 12.63
C THR A 427 -0.26 -10.60 11.85
N PHE A 428 0.56 -9.76 11.24
CA PHE A 428 1.80 -10.17 10.59
C PHE A 428 3.01 -9.55 11.33
N SER A 429 4.23 -9.82 10.88
CA SER A 429 5.47 -9.48 11.59
C SER A 429 5.80 -7.98 11.64
N ASN A 430 4.86 -7.12 11.30
CA ASN A 430 4.99 -5.66 11.32
C ASN A 430 4.39 -5.07 12.60
N GLU A 431 5.16 -4.23 13.30
CA GLU A 431 4.72 -3.50 14.49
C GLU A 431 5.14 -2.04 14.39
N LEU A 432 4.19 -1.13 14.56
CA LEU A 432 4.47 0.28 14.77
C LEU A 432 4.77 0.50 16.25
N THR A 433 6.03 0.81 16.59
CA THR A 433 6.47 0.95 17.97
C THR A 433 7.33 2.19 18.18
N ALA A 434 7.26 2.75 19.40
CA ALA A 434 8.20 3.74 19.88
C ALA A 434 8.82 3.29 21.21
N THR A 435 9.95 3.90 21.55
CA THR A 435 10.65 3.65 22.82
C THR A 435 10.68 4.93 23.63
N VAL A 436 10.19 4.88 24.85
CA VAL A 436 10.39 5.92 25.86
C VAL A 436 11.65 5.58 26.64
N GLN A 437 12.60 6.51 26.66
CA GLN A 437 13.84 6.37 27.43
C GLN A 437 13.85 7.34 28.61
N PHE A 438 14.03 6.81 29.80
CA PHE A 438 14.13 7.60 31.03
C PHE A 438 15.58 8.03 31.28
N SER A 439 15.77 9.05 32.14
CA SER A 439 17.10 9.61 32.50
C SER A 439 18.03 8.62 33.20
N ASP A 440 17.47 7.57 33.81
CA ASP A 440 18.25 6.48 34.46
C ASP A 440 18.69 5.39 33.46
N GLY A 441 18.37 5.55 32.16
CA GLY A 441 18.67 4.59 31.11
C GLY A 441 17.61 3.49 30.91
N THR A 442 16.56 3.47 31.73
CA THR A 442 15.42 2.54 31.54
C THR A 442 14.72 2.84 30.21
N GLN A 443 14.37 1.78 29.49
CA GLN A 443 13.64 1.88 28.24
C GLN A 443 12.35 1.09 28.30
N LEU A 444 11.26 1.71 27.86
CA LEU A 444 9.95 1.07 27.66
C LEU A 444 9.56 1.17 26.19
N ARG A 445 9.33 0.02 25.57
CA ARG A 445 8.84 -0.07 24.19
C ARG A 445 7.33 -0.33 24.19
N GLY A 446 6.60 0.41 23.37
CA GLY A 446 5.16 0.27 23.22
C GLY A 446 4.70 0.54 21.81
N ALA A 447 3.42 0.25 21.52
CA ALA A 447 2.79 0.57 20.25
C ALA A 447 2.74 2.08 20.04
N SER A 448 3.10 2.56 18.83
CA SER A 448 3.06 3.98 18.50
C SER A 448 3.09 4.18 16.98
N SER A 449 2.27 5.09 16.47
CA SER A 449 2.35 5.60 15.10
C SER A 449 3.22 6.84 14.95
N ALA A 450 3.81 7.35 16.05
CA ALA A 450 4.66 8.54 16.03
C ALA A 450 5.93 8.30 15.22
N ARG A 451 6.17 9.13 14.19
CA ARG A 451 7.37 9.08 13.32
C ARG A 451 8.51 9.93 13.84
N THR A 452 8.22 10.92 14.68
CA THR A 452 9.20 11.83 15.25
C THR A 452 9.29 11.63 16.75
N GLY A 453 10.50 11.66 17.28
CA GLY A 453 10.72 11.66 18.72
C GLY A 453 10.27 12.99 19.35
N ALA A 454 9.89 12.92 20.62
CA ALA A 454 9.59 14.09 21.45
C ALA A 454 10.48 14.07 22.68
N GLY A 455 10.84 15.24 23.19
CA GLY A 455 11.60 15.38 24.42
C GLY A 455 13.04 15.85 24.19
N PRO A 456 13.85 15.89 25.28
CA PRO A 456 13.49 15.44 26.63
C PRO A 456 12.39 16.29 27.28
N ALA A 457 11.49 15.63 28.00
CA ALA A 457 10.40 16.27 28.74
C ALA A 457 10.20 15.60 30.10
N GLU A 458 9.57 16.31 31.02
CA GLU A 458 9.17 15.74 32.32
C GLU A 458 8.04 14.76 32.14
N VAL A 459 8.09 13.62 32.83
CA VAL A 459 7.02 12.61 32.77
C VAL A 459 6.03 12.89 33.91
N ILE A 460 4.76 13.09 33.53
CA ILE A 460 3.67 13.34 34.46
C ILE A 460 2.68 12.17 34.35
N HIS A 461 2.17 11.70 35.49
CA HIS A 461 1.15 10.67 35.48
C HIS A 461 -0.20 11.26 35.06
N ALA A 462 -0.91 10.61 34.13
CA ALA A 462 -2.15 11.14 33.57
C ALA A 462 -3.22 11.50 34.63
N SER A 463 -3.28 10.82 35.77
CA SER A 463 -4.20 11.14 36.87
C SER A 463 -3.90 12.47 37.53
N GLU A 464 -2.69 13.00 37.42
CA GLU A 464 -2.29 14.31 38.02
C GLU A 464 -2.73 15.49 37.17
N VAL A 465 -3.04 15.22 35.90
CA VAL A 465 -3.46 16.22 34.91
C VAL A 465 -4.82 15.89 34.30
N ALA A 466 -5.63 15.08 34.99
CA ALA A 466 -6.98 14.73 34.54
C ALA A 466 -7.91 15.97 34.58
N ALA A 467 -8.54 16.27 33.44
CA ALA A 467 -9.53 17.36 33.34
C ALA A 467 -10.93 16.93 33.77
N GLY A 468 -11.19 15.62 33.87
CA GLY A 468 -12.48 15.03 34.18
C GLY A 468 -12.35 13.66 34.83
N ASP A 469 -12.93 12.63 34.20
CA ASP A 469 -12.83 11.29 34.70
C ASP A 469 -11.45 10.66 34.45
N ALA A 470 -11.04 9.79 35.40
CA ALA A 470 -9.72 9.18 35.38
C ALA A 470 -9.50 8.22 34.19
N GLU A 471 -10.56 7.65 33.64
CA GLU A 471 -10.48 6.72 32.50
C GLU A 471 -10.18 7.49 31.20
N SER A 472 -10.86 8.61 30.96
CA SER A 472 -10.58 9.48 29.81
C SER A 472 -9.14 10.03 29.87
N ALA A 473 -8.66 10.41 31.07
CA ALA A 473 -7.26 10.82 31.26
C ALA A 473 -6.28 9.67 30.98
N ARG A 474 -6.55 8.48 31.49
CA ARG A 474 -5.74 7.27 31.27
C ARG A 474 -5.63 6.90 29.80
N LEU A 475 -6.69 7.09 29.04
CA LEU A 475 -6.74 6.80 27.61
C LEU A 475 -6.33 7.99 26.73
N CYS A 476 -5.95 9.13 27.31
CA CYS A 476 -5.62 10.37 26.60
C CYS A 476 -6.73 10.82 25.61
N LEU A 477 -8.00 10.61 25.98
CA LEU A 477 -9.12 10.99 25.14
C LEU A 477 -9.22 12.53 25.06
N PRO A 478 -9.79 13.07 23.95
CA PRO A 478 -9.99 14.50 23.80
C PRO A 478 -10.72 15.10 25.02
N GLY A 479 -10.13 16.14 25.64
CA GLY A 479 -10.65 16.78 26.88
C GLY A 479 -10.43 15.95 28.16
N GLY A 480 -9.77 14.81 28.11
CA GLY A 480 -9.44 14.00 29.28
C GLY A 480 -8.29 14.55 30.11
N LEU A 481 -7.42 15.36 29.52
CA LEU A 481 -6.25 15.98 30.17
C LEU A 481 -6.41 17.51 30.24
N THR A 482 -5.86 18.13 31.27
CA THR A 482 -5.70 19.60 31.36
C THR A 482 -4.61 20.06 30.39
N GLU A 483 -4.78 21.27 29.81
CA GLU A 483 -3.74 21.92 29.00
C GLU A 483 -2.51 22.30 29.85
#